data_88c5151229930a4524f61cd6c4c07766
#
_entry.id   88c5151229930a4524f61cd6c4c07766
#
_cell.length_a   1.000
_cell.length_b   1.000
_cell.length_c   1.000
_cell.angle_alpha   90.00
_cell.angle_beta   90.00
_cell.angle_gamma   90.00
#
_symmetry.space_group_name_H-M   'P 1'
#
loop_
_entity.id
_entity.type
_entity.pdbx_description
1 polymer ?
#
loop_
_entity_poly.entity_id
_entity_poly.type
_entity_poly.pdbx_seq_one_letter_code
_entity_poly.pdbx_strand_id
1 'polypeptide(L)'
;MGAIEPDRESATTVVIDRPVDGVPHEPVKKMLREAILDAVKNLHPAYFAMVMATGIVAIASQLTGLRPLAVGLSWLNIGVFVVLWTLTLARAILFPRGFFRDMIDHKRGPGFFTIVAGTSVLGRQQIIIFGHYTVATAMWFLALPLWAGFTYAIFTGFTVKEDKPSLAEGIHGGWLIAVVATQAVSSLGTLLASRFPAHETEMLFFSLCMWLCGGMLYIWVISLIFYRYTFFRFLPSDLMPPYWINMGAMAISTLAGTNLILNANRAPFLMALLPFLKGFTVFFWATATWWIPMLVTLAIWRHVYKRFRLTYDPLYWGAVFPLGMYTVSTFQLAQALDLPFLLWIPHYFVYIAVTAWMGTFAGLLWSMRNLTNAKKGIES
;
A
#
# COMPACT_ATOMS: atom_id res chain seq x y z
N MET A 1 -42.62 10.33 79.02
CA MET A 1 -42.85 11.69 79.50
C MET A 1 -42.03 12.55 78.58
N GLY A 2 -42.57 13.08 77.67
CA GLY A 2 -43.34 14.31 77.40
C GLY A 2 -42.38 15.23 76.69
N ALA A 3 -42.63 15.95 75.78
CA ALA A 3 -43.65 16.61 75.01
C ALA A 3 -42.93 17.22 73.79
N ILE A 4 -43.32 17.06 72.57
CA ILE A 4 -44.23 17.80 71.69
C ILE A 4 -43.87 19.31 71.57
N GLU A 5 -43.43 19.67 70.38
CA GLU A 5 -43.82 20.73 69.39
C GLU A 5 -43.36 22.17 69.62
N PRO A 6 -43.55 23.06 68.61
CA PRO A 6 -43.64 22.93 67.13
C PRO A 6 -42.82 23.96 66.33
N ASP A 7 -42.88 23.73 64.99
CA ASP A 7 -42.86 24.67 63.84
C ASP A 7 -42.31 26.08 63.94
N ARG A 8 -41.41 26.36 63.02
CA ARG A 8 -41.38 27.64 62.25
C ARG A 8 -40.94 27.44 60.82
N GLU A 9 -41.89 27.68 59.95
CA GLU A 9 -41.64 27.97 58.48
C GLU A 9 -40.54 29.03 58.36
N SER A 10 -39.58 28.76 57.49
CA SER A 10 -38.73 29.82 56.97
C SER A 10 -38.61 29.68 55.46
N ALA A 11 -39.02 30.73 54.83
CA ALA A 11 -39.14 31.04 53.45
C ALA A 11 -37.99 30.47 52.56
N THR A 12 -38.41 29.70 51.57
CA THR A 12 -37.52 29.27 50.44
C THR A 12 -37.22 30.50 49.60
N THR A 13 -36.02 31.06 49.76
CA THR A 13 -35.49 32.05 48.84
C THR A 13 -35.06 31.31 47.58
N VAL A 14 -35.81 31.48 46.49
CA VAL A 14 -35.44 31.05 45.14
C VAL A 14 -34.20 31.84 44.73
N VAL A 15 -33.06 31.19 44.81
CA VAL A 15 -31.84 31.69 44.20
C VAL A 15 -31.99 31.45 42.71
N ILE A 16 -32.28 32.52 41.98
CA ILE A 16 -32.20 32.54 40.51
C ILE A 16 -30.73 32.34 40.17
N ASP A 17 -30.41 31.12 39.74
CA ASP A 17 -29.10 30.77 39.26
C ASP A 17 -28.79 31.63 38.01
N ARG A 18 -27.75 32.43 38.12
CA ARG A 18 -27.24 33.23 37.01
C ARG A 18 -26.73 32.28 35.96
N PRO A 19 -26.94 32.53 34.64
CA PRO A 19 -26.32 31.77 33.61
C PRO A 19 -24.81 31.85 33.81
N VAL A 20 -24.15 30.69 33.86
CA VAL A 20 -22.69 30.57 33.86
C VAL A 20 -22.22 31.03 32.47
N ASP A 21 -21.95 32.33 32.39
CA ASP A 21 -21.28 32.92 31.24
C ASP A 21 -19.87 32.37 31.15
N GLY A 22 -19.54 31.81 29.99
CA GLY A 22 -18.17 31.72 29.51
C GLY A 22 -17.51 30.34 29.51
N VAL A 23 -18.08 29.34 28.83
CA VAL A 23 -17.24 28.37 28.14
C VAL A 23 -16.76 29.07 26.86
N PRO A 24 -15.45 29.34 26.69
CA PRO A 24 -14.97 29.93 25.45
C PRO A 24 -15.24 28.96 24.34
N HIS A 25 -16.20 29.25 23.48
CA HIS A 25 -16.31 28.57 22.19
C HIS A 25 -15.01 28.84 21.43
N GLU A 26 -14.03 27.92 21.54
CA GLU A 26 -12.87 27.96 20.65
C GLU A 26 -13.43 27.98 19.21
N PRO A 27 -13.00 28.92 18.37
CA PRO A 27 -13.58 29.04 17.04
C PRO A 27 -13.39 27.74 16.30
N VAL A 28 -14.45 27.18 15.71
CA VAL A 28 -14.49 25.92 14.92
C VAL A 28 -13.28 25.80 13.97
N LYS A 29 -12.78 26.92 13.47
CA LYS A 29 -11.55 27.00 12.68
C LYS A 29 -10.29 26.55 13.41
N LYS A 30 -10.16 26.79 14.72
CA LYS A 30 -8.98 26.38 15.50
C LYS A 30 -9.02 24.87 15.73
N MET A 31 -10.17 24.34 16.11
CA MET A 31 -10.38 22.90 16.29
C MET A 31 -10.15 22.12 14.97
N LEU A 32 -10.65 22.65 13.84
CA LEU A 32 -10.42 22.03 12.54
C LEU A 32 -8.94 22.04 12.15
N ARG A 33 -8.25 23.15 12.37
CA ARG A 33 -6.81 23.28 12.13
C ARG A 33 -6.00 22.30 12.97
N GLU A 34 -6.31 22.16 14.25
CA GLU A 34 -5.64 21.22 15.15
C GLU A 34 -5.89 19.77 14.74
N ALA A 35 -7.12 19.42 14.33
CA ALA A 35 -7.46 18.11 13.83
C ALA A 35 -6.73 17.76 12.52
N ILE A 36 -6.58 18.72 11.62
CA ILE A 36 -5.80 18.53 10.37
C ILE A 36 -4.31 18.35 10.70
N LEU A 37 -3.76 19.17 11.58
CA LEU A 37 -2.36 19.07 11.98
C LEU A 37 -2.07 17.75 12.68
N ASP A 38 -2.98 17.25 13.52
CA ASP A 38 -2.83 15.93 14.15
C ASP A 38 -2.91 14.80 13.14
N ALA A 39 -3.83 14.86 12.16
CA ALA A 39 -3.92 13.91 11.06
C ALA A 39 -2.64 13.90 10.20
N VAL A 40 -2.08 15.06 9.88
CA VAL A 40 -0.80 15.18 9.16
C VAL A 40 0.35 14.61 9.98
N LYS A 41 0.44 14.94 11.28
CA LYS A 41 1.48 14.46 12.18
C LYS A 41 1.50 12.93 12.26
N ASN A 42 0.31 12.32 12.34
CA ASN A 42 0.13 10.88 12.54
C ASN A 42 -0.04 10.09 11.23
N LEU A 43 0.06 10.75 10.06
CA LEU A 43 -0.09 10.12 8.75
C LEU A 43 0.82 8.88 8.64
N HIS A 44 0.24 7.72 8.39
CA HIS A 44 1.03 6.50 8.23
C HIS A 44 1.68 6.47 6.83
N PRO A 45 3.01 6.22 6.70
CA PRO A 45 3.67 6.25 5.39
C PRO A 45 3.09 5.25 4.38
N ALA A 46 2.51 4.15 4.85
CA ALA A 46 1.89 3.14 3.99
C ALA A 46 0.56 3.55 3.33
N TYR A 47 0.04 4.77 3.53
CA TYR A 47 -1.19 5.21 2.85
C TYR A 47 -1.07 5.22 1.32
N PHE A 48 0.13 5.37 0.76
CA PHE A 48 0.33 5.24 -0.69
C PHE A 48 0.02 3.84 -1.23
N ALA A 49 -0.17 2.83 -0.38
CA ALA A 49 -0.72 1.55 -0.77
C ALA A 49 -2.12 1.69 -1.41
N MET A 50 -2.89 2.74 -1.06
CA MET A 50 -4.16 3.07 -1.73
C MET A 50 -3.94 3.46 -3.19
N VAL A 51 -2.88 4.23 -3.49
CA VAL A 51 -2.50 4.58 -4.88
C VAL A 51 -2.09 3.34 -5.66
N MET A 52 -1.26 2.47 -5.04
CA MET A 52 -0.84 1.21 -5.64
C MET A 52 -2.03 0.31 -5.96
N ALA A 53 -2.94 0.13 -5.00
CA ALA A 53 -4.11 -0.73 -5.12
C ALA A 53 -5.10 -0.21 -6.15
N THR A 54 -5.46 1.08 -6.09
CA THR A 54 -6.40 1.69 -7.03
C THR A 54 -5.83 1.69 -8.46
N GLY A 55 -4.55 2.01 -8.61
CA GLY A 55 -3.88 2.02 -9.91
C GLY A 55 -3.80 0.65 -10.56
N ILE A 56 -3.46 -0.40 -9.78
CA ILE A 56 -3.35 -1.74 -10.36
C ILE A 56 -4.72 -2.37 -10.66
N VAL A 57 -5.75 -2.09 -9.84
CA VAL A 57 -7.12 -2.53 -10.14
C VAL A 57 -7.67 -1.82 -11.38
N ALA A 58 -7.33 -0.52 -11.57
CA ALA A 58 -7.65 0.18 -12.81
C ALA A 58 -6.99 -0.48 -14.04
N ILE A 59 -5.69 -0.81 -13.95
CA ILE A 59 -4.97 -1.51 -15.03
C ILE A 59 -5.59 -2.89 -15.27
N ALA A 60 -5.88 -3.68 -14.23
CA ALA A 60 -6.53 -4.98 -14.34
C ALA A 60 -7.88 -4.85 -15.07
N SER A 61 -8.70 -3.87 -14.67
CA SER A 61 -9.99 -3.57 -15.31
C SER A 61 -9.84 -3.21 -16.79
N GLN A 62 -8.82 -2.42 -17.16
CA GLN A 62 -8.55 -2.06 -18.55
C GLN A 62 -8.20 -3.30 -19.40
N LEU A 63 -7.31 -4.19 -18.88
CA LEU A 63 -6.85 -5.37 -19.59
C LEU A 63 -7.94 -6.44 -19.76
N THR A 64 -8.93 -6.46 -18.85
CA THR A 64 -10.05 -7.43 -18.89
C THR A 64 -11.33 -6.86 -19.51
N GLY A 65 -11.27 -5.69 -20.16
CA GLY A 65 -12.39 -5.12 -20.90
C GLY A 65 -13.34 -4.22 -20.08
N LEU A 66 -13.09 -4.01 -18.79
CA LEU A 66 -13.90 -3.16 -17.90
C LEU A 66 -13.46 -1.68 -17.99
N ARG A 67 -13.38 -1.12 -19.21
CA ARG A 67 -12.84 0.21 -19.50
C ARG A 67 -13.49 1.36 -18.70
N PRO A 68 -14.83 1.46 -18.55
CA PRO A 68 -15.44 2.54 -17.77
C PRO A 68 -14.95 2.57 -16.31
N LEU A 69 -14.85 1.37 -15.69
CA LEU A 69 -14.32 1.23 -14.34
C LEU A 69 -12.84 1.63 -14.27
N ALA A 70 -12.04 1.19 -15.26
CA ALA A 70 -10.62 1.54 -15.35
C ALA A 70 -10.41 3.06 -15.39
N VAL A 71 -11.16 3.78 -16.22
CA VAL A 71 -11.06 5.24 -16.35
C VAL A 71 -11.51 5.94 -15.06
N GLY A 72 -12.64 5.53 -14.45
CA GLY A 72 -13.13 6.09 -13.19
C GLY A 72 -12.14 5.93 -12.04
N LEU A 73 -11.61 4.72 -11.87
CA LEU A 73 -10.57 4.44 -10.87
C LEU A 73 -9.28 5.23 -11.13
N SER A 74 -8.95 5.47 -12.39
CA SER A 74 -7.75 6.23 -12.74
C SER A 74 -7.83 7.69 -12.34
N TRP A 75 -8.94 8.33 -12.56
CA TRP A 75 -9.16 9.72 -12.12
C TRP A 75 -9.17 9.83 -10.60
N LEU A 76 -9.85 8.90 -9.92
CA LEU A 76 -9.82 8.82 -8.47
C LEU A 76 -8.38 8.68 -7.96
N ASN A 77 -7.59 7.79 -8.59
CA ASN A 77 -6.20 7.52 -8.19
C ASN A 77 -5.29 8.74 -8.34
N ILE A 78 -5.46 9.53 -9.40
CA ILE A 78 -4.72 10.78 -9.59
C ILE A 78 -5.05 11.76 -8.45
N GLY A 79 -6.33 11.93 -8.09
CA GLY A 79 -6.74 12.79 -6.98
C GLY A 79 -6.15 12.33 -5.65
N VAL A 80 -6.21 11.03 -5.34
CA VAL A 80 -5.63 10.43 -4.14
C VAL A 80 -4.11 10.65 -4.09
N PHE A 81 -3.42 10.46 -5.21
CA PHE A 81 -1.96 10.67 -5.30
C PHE A 81 -1.58 12.11 -4.95
N VAL A 82 -2.27 13.10 -5.51
CA VAL A 82 -2.02 14.53 -5.24
C VAL A 82 -2.26 14.83 -3.75
N VAL A 83 -3.38 14.37 -3.19
CA VAL A 83 -3.70 14.57 -1.77
C VAL A 83 -2.64 13.95 -0.86
N LEU A 84 -2.26 12.69 -1.11
CA LEU A 84 -1.26 12.01 -0.28
C LEU A 84 0.13 12.64 -0.39
N TRP A 85 0.54 13.10 -1.57
CA TRP A 85 1.79 13.86 -1.71
C TRP A 85 1.75 15.16 -0.92
N THR A 86 0.66 15.93 -1.03
CA THR A 86 0.49 17.18 -0.28
C THR A 86 0.60 16.94 1.24
N LEU A 87 -0.09 15.92 1.76
CA LEU A 87 -0.04 15.57 3.18
C LEU A 87 1.34 15.06 3.61
N THR A 88 2.01 14.27 2.76
CA THR A 88 3.35 13.74 3.06
C THR A 88 4.42 14.84 3.08
N LEU A 89 4.37 15.77 2.13
CA LEU A 89 5.27 16.94 2.12
C LEU A 89 4.99 17.85 3.30
N ALA A 90 3.70 18.13 3.60
CA ALA A 90 3.34 18.88 4.80
C ALA A 90 3.89 18.21 6.08
N ARG A 91 3.79 16.88 6.18
CA ARG A 91 4.36 16.13 7.31
C ARG A 91 5.89 16.24 7.38
N ALA A 92 6.57 16.09 6.26
CA ALA A 92 8.03 16.18 6.20
C ALA A 92 8.54 17.58 6.61
N ILE A 93 7.82 18.64 6.23
CA ILE A 93 8.19 20.03 6.54
C ILE A 93 7.82 20.40 7.97
N LEU A 94 6.58 20.09 8.41
CA LEU A 94 6.07 20.53 9.72
C LEU A 94 6.52 19.62 10.86
N PHE A 95 6.78 18.33 10.59
CA PHE A 95 7.12 17.33 11.60
C PHE A 95 8.34 16.48 11.21
N PRO A 96 9.50 17.08 10.84
CA PRO A 96 10.65 16.36 10.28
C PRO A 96 11.18 15.29 11.24
N ARG A 97 11.26 15.59 12.54
CA ARG A 97 11.74 14.62 13.55
C ARG A 97 10.87 13.35 13.58
N GLY A 98 9.53 13.50 13.51
CA GLY A 98 8.61 12.39 13.47
C GLY A 98 8.70 11.61 12.15
N PHE A 99 8.87 12.32 11.03
CA PHE A 99 9.02 11.75 9.71
C PHE A 99 10.27 10.84 9.61
N PHE A 100 11.44 11.35 10.00
CA PHE A 100 12.69 10.57 9.98
C PHE A 100 12.74 9.46 11.03
N ARG A 101 12.12 9.66 12.21
CA ARG A 101 12.00 8.60 13.21
C ARG A 101 11.20 7.42 12.69
N ASP A 102 10.09 7.65 11.98
CA ASP A 102 9.28 6.59 11.38
C ASP A 102 10.05 5.83 10.29
N MET A 103 10.95 6.50 9.58
CA MET A 103 11.76 5.88 8.52
C MET A 103 12.68 4.77 9.05
N ILE A 104 13.21 4.94 10.26
CA ILE A 104 14.07 3.94 10.95
C ILE A 104 13.31 3.07 11.96
N ASP A 105 11.99 3.11 11.94
CA ASP A 105 11.13 2.21 12.71
C ASP A 105 10.81 0.94 11.93
N HIS A 106 11.08 -0.24 12.50
CA HIS A 106 10.92 -1.52 11.83
C HIS A 106 9.48 -1.83 11.39
N LYS A 107 8.48 -1.26 12.07
CA LYS A 107 7.06 -1.43 11.75
C LYS A 107 6.56 -0.42 10.72
N ARG A 108 7.07 0.83 10.76
CA ARG A 108 6.59 1.93 9.92
C ARG A 108 7.49 2.21 8.71
N GLY A 109 8.81 2.02 8.85
CA GLY A 109 9.80 2.31 7.82
C GLY A 109 9.52 1.65 6.47
N PRO A 110 9.19 0.35 6.42
CA PRO A 110 8.83 -0.29 5.16
C PRO A 110 7.66 0.37 4.42
N GLY A 111 6.78 1.08 5.14
CA GLY A 111 5.67 1.83 4.55
C GLY A 111 6.09 2.94 3.59
N PHE A 112 7.29 3.52 3.73
CA PHE A 112 7.79 4.55 2.81
C PHE A 112 8.00 4.04 1.38
N PHE A 113 8.29 2.76 1.20
CA PHE A 113 8.40 2.17 -0.13
C PHE A 113 7.09 2.18 -0.91
N THR A 114 5.93 2.35 -0.25
CA THR A 114 4.65 2.53 -0.95
C THR A 114 4.61 3.80 -1.78
N ILE A 115 5.38 4.84 -1.41
CA ILE A 115 5.49 6.09 -2.17
C ILE A 115 6.12 5.81 -3.54
N VAL A 116 7.23 5.06 -3.55
CA VAL A 116 7.93 4.66 -4.79
C VAL A 116 7.05 3.78 -5.66
N ALA A 117 6.49 2.74 -5.06
CA ALA A 117 5.64 1.78 -5.77
C ALA A 117 4.36 2.44 -6.30
N GLY A 118 3.70 3.30 -5.50
CA GLY A 118 2.52 4.05 -5.91
C GLY A 118 2.80 5.00 -7.07
N THR A 119 3.92 5.72 -7.02
CA THR A 119 4.36 6.61 -8.09
C THR A 119 4.62 5.84 -9.40
N SER A 120 5.31 4.69 -9.32
CA SER A 120 5.59 3.85 -10.49
C SER A 120 4.33 3.19 -11.06
N VAL A 121 3.42 2.71 -10.20
CA VAL A 121 2.14 2.12 -10.64
C VAL A 121 1.26 3.18 -11.29
N LEU A 122 1.20 4.40 -10.75
CA LEU A 122 0.49 5.52 -11.38
C LEU A 122 1.09 5.85 -12.75
N GLY A 123 2.42 5.89 -12.88
CA GLY A 123 3.09 6.08 -14.17
C GLY A 123 2.70 5.00 -15.19
N ARG A 124 2.70 3.72 -14.78
CA ARG A 124 2.22 2.62 -15.64
C ARG A 124 0.75 2.77 -16.02
N GLN A 125 -0.11 3.16 -15.09
CA GLN A 125 -1.53 3.45 -15.32
C GLN A 125 -1.71 4.52 -16.40
N GLN A 126 -0.89 5.59 -16.38
CA GLN A 126 -0.94 6.67 -17.37
C GLN A 126 -0.62 6.15 -18.77
N ILE A 127 0.32 5.21 -18.92
CA ILE A 127 0.65 4.59 -20.20
C ILE A 127 -0.52 3.70 -20.68
N ILE A 128 -0.94 2.76 -19.84
CA ILE A 128 -1.86 1.67 -20.23
C ILE A 128 -3.28 2.19 -20.52
N ILE A 129 -3.75 3.20 -19.80
CA ILE A 129 -5.13 3.68 -19.90
C ILE A 129 -5.26 4.90 -20.80
N PHE A 130 -4.27 5.82 -20.74
CA PHE A 130 -4.36 7.11 -21.42
C PHE A 130 -3.28 7.34 -22.50
N GLY A 131 -2.23 6.51 -22.57
CA GLY A 131 -1.11 6.72 -23.49
C GLY A 131 -0.21 7.90 -23.12
N HIS A 132 -0.25 8.39 -21.86
CA HIS A 132 0.48 9.57 -21.42
C HIS A 132 1.93 9.24 -21.02
N TYR A 133 2.80 8.99 -21.99
CA TYR A 133 4.21 8.62 -21.77
C TYR A 133 5.02 9.72 -21.07
N THR A 134 4.76 11.00 -21.36
CA THR A 134 5.49 12.13 -20.73
C THR A 134 5.26 12.16 -19.21
N VAL A 135 4.00 11.98 -18.78
CA VAL A 135 3.68 11.90 -17.35
C VAL A 135 4.32 10.69 -16.71
N ALA A 136 4.26 9.53 -17.37
CA ALA A 136 4.89 8.31 -16.89
C ALA A 136 6.41 8.44 -16.76
N THR A 137 7.05 9.14 -17.69
CA THR A 137 8.47 9.45 -17.64
C THR A 137 8.82 10.32 -16.42
N ALA A 138 8.05 11.38 -16.18
CA ALA A 138 8.24 12.21 -14.99
C ALA A 138 8.05 11.39 -13.68
N MET A 139 7.06 10.49 -13.63
CA MET A 139 6.85 9.59 -12.50
C MET A 139 8.03 8.63 -12.29
N TRP A 140 8.61 8.11 -13.35
CA TRP A 140 9.77 7.23 -13.26
C TRP A 140 11.02 7.95 -12.73
N PHE A 141 11.31 9.15 -13.27
CA PHE A 141 12.41 9.97 -12.79
C PHE A 141 12.21 10.45 -11.35
N LEU A 142 10.97 10.62 -10.88
CA LEU A 142 10.67 10.87 -9.48
C LEU A 142 10.87 9.60 -8.62
N ALA A 143 10.47 8.45 -9.12
CA ALA A 143 10.57 7.19 -8.38
C ALA A 143 12.01 6.74 -8.13
N LEU A 144 12.95 7.01 -9.06
CA LEU A 144 14.34 6.61 -8.96
C LEU A 144 15.05 7.18 -7.72
N PRO A 145 15.14 8.52 -7.51
CA PRO A 145 15.78 9.07 -6.34
C PRO A 145 15.06 8.72 -5.04
N LEU A 146 13.73 8.59 -5.06
CA LEU A 146 12.96 8.12 -3.91
C LEU A 146 13.30 6.67 -3.56
N TRP A 147 13.41 5.78 -4.55
CA TRP A 147 13.81 4.39 -4.34
C TRP A 147 15.21 4.31 -3.73
N ALA A 148 16.17 5.02 -4.31
CA ALA A 148 17.54 5.03 -3.80
C ALA A 148 17.60 5.63 -2.39
N GLY A 149 16.98 6.79 -2.18
CA GLY A 149 16.96 7.47 -0.89
C GLY A 149 16.33 6.61 0.22
N PHE A 150 15.15 6.06 -0.01
CA PHE A 150 14.48 5.23 1.00
C PHE A 150 15.20 3.89 1.21
N THR A 151 15.68 3.23 0.15
CA THR A 151 16.39 1.95 0.30
C THR A 151 17.60 2.11 1.20
N TYR A 152 18.47 3.07 0.91
CA TYR A 152 19.70 3.22 1.69
C TYR A 152 19.45 3.87 3.05
N ALA A 153 18.55 4.85 3.18
CA ALA A 153 18.24 5.45 4.46
C ALA A 153 17.60 4.46 5.44
N ILE A 154 16.61 3.67 4.98
CA ILE A 154 15.88 2.73 5.82
C ILE A 154 16.76 1.55 6.22
N PHE A 155 17.41 0.87 5.26
CA PHE A 155 18.21 -0.30 5.58
C PHE A 155 19.49 0.06 6.35
N THR A 156 20.13 1.20 6.06
CA THR A 156 21.24 1.70 6.89
C THR A 156 20.73 2.04 8.29
N GLY A 157 19.58 2.72 8.41
CA GLY A 157 18.98 3.03 9.71
C GLY A 157 18.69 1.78 10.53
N PHE A 158 18.14 0.73 9.91
CA PHE A 158 17.93 -0.57 10.59
C PHE A 158 19.25 -1.24 11.00
N THR A 159 20.30 -1.08 10.18
CA THR A 159 21.61 -1.70 10.45
C THR A 159 22.33 -1.04 11.62
N VAL A 160 22.35 0.29 11.67
CA VAL A 160 23.12 1.07 12.68
C VAL A 160 22.36 1.28 13.99
N LYS A 161 21.04 1.04 14.01
CA LYS A 161 20.23 1.20 15.22
C LYS A 161 20.69 0.24 16.31
N GLU A 162 20.97 0.78 17.50
CA GLU A 162 21.44 -0.01 18.64
C GLU A 162 20.32 -0.87 19.23
N ASP A 163 19.18 -0.24 19.55
CA ASP A 163 18.01 -0.93 20.08
C ASP A 163 17.16 -1.52 18.94
N LYS A 164 17.30 -2.81 18.69
CA LYS A 164 16.57 -3.54 17.66
C LYS A 164 15.47 -4.40 18.27
N PRO A 165 14.27 -4.45 17.65
CA PRO A 165 13.24 -5.40 18.06
C PRO A 165 13.71 -6.82 17.79
N SER A 166 13.12 -7.80 18.50
CA SER A 166 13.27 -9.21 18.13
C SER A 166 12.76 -9.48 16.72
N LEU A 167 13.22 -10.58 16.09
CA LEU A 167 12.74 -10.95 14.77
C LEU A 167 11.20 -11.07 14.74
N ALA A 168 10.61 -11.68 15.76
CA ALA A 168 9.17 -11.88 15.86
C ALA A 168 8.37 -10.58 15.90
N GLU A 169 8.94 -9.51 16.44
CA GLU A 169 8.29 -8.20 16.57
C GLU A 169 8.60 -7.25 15.40
N GLY A 170 9.79 -7.41 14.79
CA GLY A 170 10.30 -6.49 13.78
C GLY A 170 9.91 -6.85 12.35
N ILE A 171 9.87 -8.15 11.99
CA ILE A 171 9.59 -8.59 10.63
C ILE A 171 8.09 -8.78 10.41
N HIS A 172 7.55 -8.30 9.30
CA HIS A 172 6.18 -8.51 8.88
C HIS A 172 6.04 -8.36 7.36
N GLY A 173 4.89 -8.75 6.79
CA GLY A 173 4.65 -8.73 5.34
C GLY A 173 4.91 -7.37 4.66
N GLY A 174 4.84 -6.27 5.40
CA GLY A 174 5.13 -4.92 4.89
C GLY A 174 6.59 -4.72 4.43
N TRP A 175 7.55 -5.51 4.92
CA TRP A 175 8.94 -5.45 4.45
C TRP A 175 9.10 -5.78 2.97
N LEU A 176 8.20 -6.61 2.44
CA LEU A 176 8.18 -6.93 1.00
C LEU A 176 7.76 -5.77 0.11
N ILE A 177 7.32 -4.64 0.68
CA ILE A 177 7.05 -3.43 -0.10
C ILE A 177 8.36 -2.89 -0.71
N ALA A 178 9.51 -3.12 -0.10
CA ALA A 178 10.81 -2.80 -0.70
C ALA A 178 11.04 -3.55 -2.03
N VAL A 179 10.65 -4.84 -2.07
CA VAL A 179 10.65 -5.64 -3.30
C VAL A 179 9.69 -5.05 -4.31
N VAL A 180 8.45 -4.76 -3.89
CA VAL A 180 7.42 -4.18 -4.77
C VAL A 180 7.88 -2.86 -5.38
N ALA A 181 8.50 -1.97 -4.60
CA ALA A 181 9.04 -0.70 -5.07
C ALA A 181 10.14 -0.91 -6.13
N THR A 182 11.09 -1.81 -5.86
CA THR A 182 12.18 -2.14 -6.78
C THR A 182 11.65 -2.70 -8.10
N GLN A 183 10.70 -3.64 -8.04
CA GLN A 183 10.08 -4.23 -9.21
C GLN A 183 9.19 -3.25 -10.00
N ALA A 184 8.54 -2.32 -9.30
CA ALA A 184 7.73 -1.28 -9.93
C ALA A 184 8.58 -0.32 -10.77
N VAL A 185 9.76 0.06 -10.27
CA VAL A 185 10.75 0.88 -11.01
C VAL A 185 11.25 0.12 -12.25
N SER A 186 11.61 -1.16 -12.12
CA SER A 186 11.99 -2.03 -13.24
C SER A 186 10.91 -2.10 -14.31
N SER A 187 9.68 -2.41 -13.87
CA SER A 187 8.53 -2.59 -14.76
C SER A 187 8.20 -1.31 -15.55
N LEU A 188 8.23 -0.14 -14.91
CA LEU A 188 7.96 1.13 -15.58
C LEU A 188 9.12 1.54 -16.50
N GLY A 189 10.36 1.35 -16.06
CA GLY A 189 11.56 1.62 -16.86
C GLY A 189 11.58 0.84 -18.17
N THR A 190 11.23 -0.46 -18.12
CA THR A 190 11.13 -1.31 -19.31
C THR A 190 10.08 -0.79 -20.31
N LEU A 191 8.92 -0.32 -19.84
CA LEU A 191 7.88 0.24 -20.71
C LEU A 191 8.30 1.56 -21.36
N LEU A 192 9.16 2.33 -20.69
CA LEU A 192 9.62 3.64 -21.16
C LEU A 192 10.86 3.54 -22.06
N ALA A 193 11.60 2.44 -22.04
CA ALA A 193 12.88 2.29 -22.75
C ALA A 193 12.78 2.69 -24.23
N SER A 194 11.71 2.28 -24.91
CA SER A 194 11.45 2.62 -26.33
C SER A 194 11.27 4.12 -26.62
N ARG A 195 11.06 4.94 -25.59
CA ARG A 195 10.93 6.40 -25.72
C ARG A 195 12.28 7.12 -25.68
N PHE A 196 13.35 6.40 -25.38
CA PHE A 196 14.73 6.90 -25.31
C PHE A 196 15.65 6.10 -26.23
N PRO A 197 15.51 6.21 -27.57
CA PRO A 197 16.23 5.35 -28.51
C PRO A 197 17.76 5.39 -28.34
N ALA A 198 18.33 6.56 -27.92
CA ALA A 198 19.76 6.71 -27.68
C ALA A 198 20.27 5.98 -26.42
N HIS A 199 19.36 5.62 -25.48
CA HIS A 199 19.67 5.00 -24.18
C HIS A 199 18.78 3.79 -23.91
N GLU A 200 18.18 3.19 -24.94
CA GLU A 200 17.24 2.06 -24.80
C GLU A 200 17.94 0.84 -24.16
N THR A 201 19.16 0.55 -24.59
CA THR A 201 19.93 -0.58 -24.07
C THR A 201 20.29 -0.40 -22.59
N GLU A 202 20.75 0.79 -22.20
CA GLU A 202 21.09 1.10 -20.82
C GLU A 202 19.86 1.05 -19.89
N MET A 203 18.72 1.58 -20.35
CA MET A 203 17.46 1.52 -19.60
C MET A 203 16.98 0.08 -19.42
N LEU A 204 17.06 -0.74 -20.46
CA LEU A 204 16.69 -2.17 -20.36
C LEU A 204 17.64 -2.92 -19.44
N PHE A 205 18.96 -2.64 -19.50
CA PHE A 205 19.93 -3.23 -18.60
C PHE A 205 19.69 -2.81 -17.15
N PHE A 206 19.48 -1.52 -16.90
CA PHE A 206 19.10 -1.02 -15.58
C PHE A 206 17.83 -1.70 -15.05
N SER A 207 16.79 -1.84 -15.90
CA SER A 207 15.55 -2.52 -15.54
C SER A 207 15.76 -3.99 -15.20
N LEU A 208 16.64 -4.69 -15.93
CA LEU A 208 17.05 -6.05 -15.60
C LEU A 208 17.75 -6.11 -14.24
N CYS A 209 18.71 -5.21 -13.97
CA CYS A 209 19.37 -5.14 -12.66
C CYS A 209 18.38 -4.91 -11.52
N MET A 210 17.43 -4.00 -11.70
CA MET A 210 16.36 -3.76 -10.70
C MET A 210 15.50 -5.01 -10.49
N TRP A 211 15.15 -5.74 -11.56
CA TRP A 211 14.38 -6.97 -11.47
C TRP A 211 15.12 -8.06 -10.68
N LEU A 212 16.41 -8.25 -10.93
CA LEU A 212 17.25 -9.21 -10.23
C LEU A 212 17.44 -8.81 -8.75
N CYS A 213 17.71 -7.52 -8.49
CA CYS A 213 17.81 -7.00 -7.12
C CYS A 213 16.51 -7.19 -6.34
N GLY A 214 15.35 -6.95 -6.97
CA GLY A 214 14.05 -7.21 -6.34
C GLY A 214 13.84 -8.69 -6.03
N GLY A 215 14.28 -9.59 -6.92
CA GLY A 215 14.27 -11.04 -6.69
C GLY A 215 15.15 -11.45 -5.49
N MET A 216 16.35 -10.91 -5.42
CA MET A 216 17.27 -11.12 -4.27
C MET A 216 16.64 -10.63 -2.95
N LEU A 217 16.13 -9.41 -2.92
CA LEU A 217 15.45 -8.85 -1.73
C LEU A 217 14.26 -9.70 -1.30
N TYR A 218 13.49 -10.24 -2.25
CA TYR A 218 12.39 -11.15 -1.93
C TYR A 218 12.86 -12.38 -1.20
N ILE A 219 13.88 -13.06 -1.73
CA ILE A 219 14.40 -14.30 -1.14
C ILE A 219 14.85 -14.04 0.31
N TRP A 220 15.54 -12.95 0.59
CA TRP A 220 15.97 -12.60 1.93
C TRP A 220 14.82 -12.33 2.88
N VAL A 221 13.90 -11.47 2.47
CA VAL A 221 12.79 -11.04 3.33
C VAL A 221 11.77 -12.17 3.54
N ILE A 222 11.42 -12.92 2.49
CA ILE A 222 10.44 -14.00 2.61
C ILE A 222 10.95 -15.16 3.47
N SER A 223 12.25 -15.44 3.43
CA SER A 223 12.85 -16.47 4.29
C SER A 223 12.69 -16.13 5.78
N LEU A 224 12.89 -14.85 6.15
CA LEU A 224 12.67 -14.39 7.53
C LEU A 224 11.18 -14.42 7.92
N ILE A 225 10.28 -14.05 7.00
CA ILE A 225 8.82 -14.11 7.23
C ILE A 225 8.39 -15.58 7.40
N PHE A 226 8.88 -16.48 6.53
CA PHE A 226 8.55 -17.91 6.60
C PHE A 226 9.10 -18.54 7.89
N TYR A 227 10.32 -18.16 8.28
CA TYR A 227 10.91 -18.56 9.56
C TYR A 227 10.06 -18.08 10.74
N ARG A 228 9.55 -16.83 10.70
CA ARG A 228 8.62 -16.32 11.72
C ARG A 228 7.33 -17.14 11.78
N TYR A 229 6.72 -17.50 10.64
CA TYR A 229 5.49 -18.29 10.61
C TYR A 229 5.66 -19.68 11.23
N THR A 230 6.80 -20.31 11.01
CA THR A 230 7.01 -21.72 11.35
C THR A 230 7.59 -21.93 12.75
N PHE A 231 8.36 -20.97 13.26
CA PHE A 231 9.13 -21.18 14.49
C PHE A 231 8.76 -20.25 15.66
N PHE A 232 7.96 -19.22 15.42
CA PHE A 232 7.53 -18.33 16.48
C PHE A 232 6.03 -18.45 16.73
N ARG A 233 5.61 -18.15 17.97
CA ARG A 233 4.18 -18.02 18.30
C ARG A 233 3.56 -16.96 17.41
N PHE A 234 2.45 -17.29 16.74
CA PHE A 234 1.75 -16.44 15.80
C PHE A 234 0.30 -16.26 16.25
N LEU A 235 -0.08 -15.04 16.58
CA LEU A 235 -1.40 -14.68 17.06
C LEU A 235 -2.29 -14.18 15.89
N PRO A 236 -3.62 -14.24 16.02
CA PRO A 236 -4.53 -13.66 15.01
C PRO A 236 -4.30 -12.17 14.75
N SER A 237 -3.85 -11.40 15.76
CA SER A 237 -3.44 -10.00 15.63
C SER A 237 -2.20 -9.80 14.77
N ASP A 238 -1.31 -10.79 14.72
CA ASP A 238 -0.05 -10.70 13.99
C ASP A 238 -0.25 -10.86 12.48
N LEU A 239 -1.33 -11.56 12.06
CA LEU A 239 -1.68 -11.70 10.65
C LEU A 239 -2.28 -10.41 10.11
N MET A 240 -1.45 -9.40 9.93
CA MET A 240 -1.87 -8.11 9.37
C MET A 240 -2.11 -8.20 7.86
N PRO A 241 -2.97 -7.33 7.28
CA PRO A 241 -3.26 -7.31 5.84
C PRO A 241 -2.03 -7.28 4.92
N PRO A 242 -0.91 -6.59 5.27
CA PRO A 242 0.31 -6.61 4.45
C PRO A 242 0.95 -7.98 4.22
N TYR A 243 0.57 -9.03 4.93
CA TYR A 243 1.05 -10.38 4.60
C TYR A 243 0.57 -10.89 3.22
N TRP A 244 -0.48 -10.30 2.66
CA TRP A 244 -0.87 -10.55 1.26
C TRP A 244 0.21 -10.11 0.26
N ILE A 245 1.14 -9.23 0.67
CA ILE A 245 2.27 -8.81 -0.16
C ILE A 245 3.26 -9.96 -0.40
N ASN A 246 3.21 -11.05 0.41
CA ASN A 246 3.99 -12.27 0.10
C ASN A 246 3.72 -12.76 -1.33
N MET A 247 2.45 -12.75 -1.72
CA MET A 247 2.02 -13.04 -3.09
C MET A 247 2.24 -11.85 -4.02
N GLY A 248 1.90 -10.63 -3.57
CA GLY A 248 1.94 -9.41 -4.38
C GLY A 248 3.33 -9.04 -4.88
N ALA A 249 4.37 -9.25 -4.06
CA ALA A 249 5.75 -9.01 -4.45
C ALA A 249 6.20 -9.94 -5.58
N MET A 250 5.76 -11.20 -5.56
CA MET A 250 6.05 -12.13 -6.65
C MET A 250 5.21 -11.85 -7.89
N ALA A 251 3.97 -11.43 -7.74
CA ALA A 251 3.14 -11.01 -8.86
C ALA A 251 3.75 -9.83 -9.62
N ILE A 252 4.25 -8.79 -8.93
CA ILE A 252 4.92 -7.68 -9.61
C ILE A 252 6.29 -8.09 -10.18
N SER A 253 6.99 -9.02 -9.56
CA SER A 253 8.24 -9.59 -10.11
C SER A 253 7.96 -10.34 -11.40
N THR A 254 6.86 -11.08 -11.47
CA THR A 254 6.36 -11.70 -12.70
C THR A 254 6.07 -10.66 -13.77
N LEU A 255 5.38 -9.57 -13.42
CA LEU A 255 5.06 -8.49 -14.34
C LEU A 255 6.32 -7.81 -14.90
N ALA A 256 7.30 -7.53 -14.07
CA ALA A 256 8.57 -6.94 -14.50
C ALA A 256 9.35 -7.88 -15.41
N GLY A 257 9.40 -9.18 -15.09
CA GLY A 257 10.01 -10.19 -15.93
C GLY A 257 9.31 -10.35 -17.29
N THR A 258 7.96 -10.35 -17.32
CA THR A 258 7.21 -10.41 -18.60
C THR A 258 7.46 -9.18 -19.47
N ASN A 259 7.61 -7.99 -18.88
CA ASN A 259 7.97 -6.80 -19.64
C ASN A 259 9.36 -6.93 -20.30
N LEU A 260 10.35 -7.48 -19.56
CA LEU A 260 11.68 -7.75 -20.12
C LEU A 260 11.62 -8.78 -21.25
N ILE A 261 10.85 -9.85 -21.10
CA ILE A 261 10.64 -10.87 -22.15
C ILE A 261 10.04 -10.24 -23.40
N LEU A 262 8.98 -9.44 -23.27
CA LEU A 262 8.29 -8.79 -24.40
C LEU A 262 9.16 -7.75 -25.12
N ASN A 263 10.18 -7.21 -24.46
CA ASN A 263 11.14 -6.26 -25.03
C ASN A 263 12.50 -6.90 -25.33
N ALA A 264 12.64 -8.23 -25.26
CA ALA A 264 13.94 -8.90 -25.41
C ALA A 264 14.57 -8.68 -26.80
N ASN A 265 13.76 -8.57 -27.84
CA ASN A 265 14.22 -8.32 -29.22
C ASN A 265 14.83 -6.92 -29.42
N ARG A 266 14.71 -6.01 -28.45
CA ARG A 266 15.24 -4.65 -28.52
C ARG A 266 16.69 -4.53 -28.05
N ALA A 267 17.21 -5.56 -27.36
CA ALA A 267 18.58 -5.56 -26.87
C ALA A 267 19.21 -6.96 -26.98
N PRO A 268 20.38 -7.11 -27.65
CA PRO A 268 21.01 -8.43 -27.86
C PRO A 268 21.27 -9.20 -26.57
N PHE A 269 21.64 -8.51 -25.47
CA PHE A 269 21.88 -9.16 -24.19
C PHE A 269 20.62 -9.77 -23.57
N LEU A 270 19.44 -9.14 -23.76
CA LEU A 270 18.17 -9.72 -23.30
C LEU A 270 17.78 -10.96 -24.11
N MET A 271 18.03 -10.95 -25.42
CA MET A 271 17.81 -12.12 -26.28
C MET A 271 18.70 -13.29 -25.83
N ALA A 272 19.96 -13.04 -25.49
CA ALA A 272 20.85 -14.07 -24.96
C ALA A 272 20.37 -14.65 -23.62
N LEU A 273 19.70 -13.83 -22.79
CA LEU A 273 19.16 -14.23 -21.49
C LEU A 273 17.71 -14.73 -21.57
N LEU A 274 17.08 -14.77 -22.73
CA LEU A 274 15.63 -15.05 -22.86
C LEU A 274 15.18 -16.36 -22.19
N PRO A 275 15.88 -17.50 -22.32
CA PRO A 275 15.51 -18.73 -21.60
C PRO A 275 15.51 -18.55 -20.07
N PHE A 276 16.52 -17.86 -19.53
CA PHE A 276 16.59 -17.55 -18.12
C PHE A 276 15.44 -16.62 -17.68
N LEU A 277 15.18 -15.55 -18.44
CA LEU A 277 14.08 -14.64 -18.16
C LEU A 277 12.74 -15.38 -18.09
N LYS A 278 12.45 -16.24 -19.06
CA LYS A 278 11.23 -17.06 -19.07
C LYS A 278 11.14 -17.96 -17.84
N GLY A 279 12.18 -18.74 -17.55
CA GLY A 279 12.19 -19.67 -16.43
C GLY A 279 12.05 -18.96 -15.08
N PHE A 280 12.80 -17.90 -14.88
CA PHE A 280 12.77 -17.16 -13.62
C PHE A 280 11.48 -16.35 -13.43
N THR A 281 10.86 -15.88 -14.52
CA THR A 281 9.54 -15.25 -14.46
C THR A 281 8.45 -16.26 -14.09
N VAL A 282 8.50 -17.48 -14.62
CA VAL A 282 7.58 -18.58 -14.24
C VAL A 282 7.79 -18.97 -12.77
N PHE A 283 9.01 -19.00 -12.29
CA PHE A 283 9.30 -19.23 -10.86
C PHE A 283 8.58 -18.18 -9.97
N PHE A 284 8.64 -16.91 -10.33
CA PHE A 284 7.93 -15.85 -9.60
C PHE A 284 6.41 -16.04 -9.64
N TRP A 285 5.85 -16.35 -10.79
CA TRP A 285 4.42 -16.60 -10.93
C TRP A 285 3.95 -17.82 -10.13
N ALA A 286 4.68 -18.92 -10.20
CA ALA A 286 4.39 -20.14 -9.45
C ALA A 286 4.43 -19.88 -7.94
N THR A 287 5.44 -19.12 -7.46
CA THR A 287 5.57 -18.72 -6.08
C THR A 287 4.40 -17.82 -5.64
N ALA A 288 4.00 -16.85 -6.47
CA ALA A 288 2.81 -16.02 -6.21
C ALA A 288 1.56 -16.89 -6.08
N THR A 289 1.37 -17.83 -7.00
CA THR A 289 0.23 -18.76 -7.02
C THR A 289 0.21 -19.64 -5.79
N TRP A 290 1.36 -20.15 -5.35
CA TRP A 290 1.48 -20.98 -4.15
C TRP A 290 1.07 -20.21 -2.87
N TRP A 291 1.34 -18.92 -2.79
CA TRP A 291 0.95 -18.13 -1.63
C TRP A 291 -0.57 -17.95 -1.50
N ILE A 292 -1.34 -17.97 -2.59
CA ILE A 292 -2.79 -17.69 -2.56
C ILE A 292 -3.53 -18.64 -1.61
N PRO A 293 -3.48 -19.99 -1.77
CA PRO A 293 -4.19 -20.89 -0.87
C PRO A 293 -3.69 -20.80 0.57
N MET A 294 -2.40 -20.56 0.79
CA MET A 294 -1.83 -20.37 2.11
C MET A 294 -2.43 -19.14 2.81
N LEU A 295 -2.50 -18.01 2.13
CA LEU A 295 -3.04 -16.77 2.68
C LEU A 295 -4.56 -16.86 2.91
N VAL A 296 -5.29 -17.54 2.01
CA VAL A 296 -6.72 -17.81 2.19
C VAL A 296 -6.94 -18.69 3.44
N THR A 297 -6.17 -19.74 3.59
CA THR A 297 -6.25 -20.63 4.78
C THR A 297 -5.97 -19.85 6.07
N LEU A 298 -4.95 -19.00 6.09
CA LEU A 298 -4.64 -18.14 7.24
C LEU A 298 -5.75 -17.11 7.50
N ALA A 299 -6.37 -16.55 6.46
CA ALA A 299 -7.50 -15.64 6.62
C ALA A 299 -8.73 -16.35 7.21
N ILE A 300 -9.04 -17.57 6.77
CA ILE A 300 -10.09 -18.41 7.34
C ILE A 300 -9.76 -18.71 8.80
N TRP A 301 -8.53 -19.13 9.10
CA TRP A 301 -8.09 -19.35 10.48
C TRP A 301 -8.32 -18.12 11.36
N ARG A 302 -7.93 -16.93 10.89
CA ARG A 302 -8.04 -15.67 11.64
C ARG A 302 -9.52 -15.29 11.87
N HIS A 303 -10.31 -15.24 10.81
CA HIS A 303 -11.65 -14.63 10.86
C HIS A 303 -12.75 -15.61 11.17
N VAL A 304 -12.67 -16.87 10.71
CA VAL A 304 -13.68 -17.90 10.95
C VAL A 304 -13.36 -18.69 12.23
N TYR A 305 -12.17 -19.29 12.31
CA TYR A 305 -11.83 -20.16 13.44
C TYR A 305 -11.54 -19.35 14.73
N LYS A 306 -10.71 -18.30 14.65
CA LYS A 306 -10.38 -17.42 15.80
C LYS A 306 -11.37 -16.28 16.01
N ARG A 307 -12.35 -16.10 15.11
CA ARG A 307 -13.39 -15.05 15.17
C ARG A 307 -12.84 -13.65 15.40
N PHE A 308 -11.66 -13.38 14.84
CA PHE A 308 -11.04 -12.05 14.93
C PHE A 308 -11.86 -11.05 14.10
N ARG A 309 -12.28 -9.94 14.74
CA ARG A 309 -13.18 -8.97 14.11
C ARG A 309 -12.52 -8.32 12.90
N LEU A 310 -13.28 -8.18 11.84
CA LEU A 310 -12.90 -7.41 10.66
C LEU A 310 -13.23 -5.94 10.93
N THR A 311 -12.21 -5.13 11.16
CA THR A 311 -12.32 -3.67 11.32
C THR A 311 -11.50 -2.99 10.23
N TYR A 312 -11.97 -1.84 9.72
CA TYR A 312 -11.20 -1.11 8.73
C TYR A 312 -9.83 -0.68 9.29
N ASP A 313 -8.80 -0.93 8.52
CA ASP A 313 -7.44 -0.50 8.76
C ASP A 313 -6.85 -0.04 7.41
N PRO A 314 -6.15 1.12 7.33
CA PRO A 314 -5.49 1.57 6.09
C PRO A 314 -4.56 0.54 5.46
N LEU A 315 -4.03 -0.39 6.24
CA LEU A 315 -3.16 -1.47 5.75
C LEU A 315 -3.89 -2.49 4.85
N TYR A 316 -5.24 -2.50 4.81
CA TYR A 316 -6.00 -3.35 3.87
C TYR A 316 -5.73 -3.01 2.40
N TRP A 317 -5.31 -1.78 2.09
CA TRP A 317 -4.84 -1.45 0.75
C TRP A 317 -3.64 -2.32 0.32
N GLY A 318 -2.82 -2.74 1.29
CA GLY A 318 -1.75 -3.73 1.10
C GLY A 318 -2.23 -5.15 0.79
N ALA A 319 -3.50 -5.49 1.03
CA ALA A 319 -4.12 -6.75 0.62
C ALA A 319 -4.81 -6.63 -0.75
N VAL A 320 -5.38 -5.48 -1.09
CA VAL A 320 -6.03 -5.22 -2.38
C VAL A 320 -5.02 -5.20 -3.54
N PHE A 321 -3.86 -4.54 -3.34
CA PHE A 321 -2.81 -4.44 -4.34
C PHE A 321 -2.39 -5.80 -4.90
N PRO A 322 -2.06 -6.82 -4.11
CA PRO A 322 -1.71 -8.15 -4.58
C PRO A 322 -2.73 -8.80 -5.50
N LEU A 323 -4.01 -8.65 -5.21
CA LEU A 323 -5.09 -9.24 -6.01
C LEU A 323 -5.15 -8.64 -7.42
N GLY A 324 -5.11 -7.30 -7.52
CA GLY A 324 -5.02 -6.62 -8.81
C GLY A 324 -3.72 -6.93 -9.55
N MET A 325 -2.60 -7.02 -8.81
CA MET A 325 -1.30 -7.31 -9.40
C MET A 325 -1.21 -8.72 -9.97
N TYR A 326 -1.77 -9.73 -9.29
CA TYR A 326 -1.82 -11.10 -9.79
C TYR A 326 -2.67 -11.21 -11.06
N THR A 327 -3.77 -10.46 -11.15
CA THR A 327 -4.58 -10.35 -12.37
C THR A 327 -3.74 -9.83 -13.54
N VAL A 328 -3.06 -8.70 -13.35
CA VAL A 328 -2.26 -8.05 -14.41
C VAL A 328 -1.07 -8.92 -14.82
N SER A 329 -0.34 -9.46 -13.84
CA SER A 329 0.85 -10.25 -14.11
C SER A 329 0.55 -11.57 -14.82
N THR A 330 -0.56 -12.24 -14.45
CA THR A 330 -0.98 -13.48 -15.13
C THR A 330 -1.46 -13.21 -16.56
N PHE A 331 -2.18 -12.10 -16.78
CA PHE A 331 -2.57 -11.66 -18.13
C PHE A 331 -1.33 -11.43 -19.03
N GLN A 332 -0.36 -10.69 -18.52
CA GLN A 332 0.88 -10.39 -19.25
C GLN A 332 1.73 -11.64 -19.46
N LEU A 333 1.80 -12.54 -18.47
CA LEU A 333 2.54 -13.80 -18.58
C LEU A 333 1.95 -14.69 -19.68
N ALA A 334 0.62 -14.79 -19.76
CA ALA A 334 -0.06 -15.54 -20.79
C ALA A 334 0.33 -15.05 -22.20
N GLN A 335 0.48 -13.73 -22.36
CA GLN A 335 0.93 -13.14 -23.63
C GLN A 335 2.43 -13.38 -23.89
N ALA A 336 3.28 -13.17 -22.88
CA ALA A 336 4.74 -13.25 -23.02
C ALA A 336 5.23 -14.68 -23.32
N LEU A 337 4.49 -15.71 -22.90
CA LEU A 337 4.83 -17.12 -23.08
C LEU A 337 3.93 -17.85 -24.07
N ASP A 338 2.97 -17.16 -24.68
CA ASP A 338 1.96 -17.75 -25.60
C ASP A 338 1.18 -18.91 -24.93
N LEU A 339 0.64 -18.65 -23.71
CA LEU A 339 -0.10 -19.62 -22.90
C LEU A 339 -1.56 -19.19 -22.72
N PRO A 340 -2.41 -19.27 -23.77
CA PRO A 340 -3.79 -18.74 -23.73
C PRO A 340 -4.66 -19.42 -22.68
N PHE A 341 -4.35 -20.64 -22.26
CA PHE A 341 -5.06 -21.33 -21.19
C PHE A 341 -4.97 -20.62 -19.82
N LEU A 342 -4.00 -19.72 -19.60
CA LEU A 342 -3.92 -18.94 -18.37
C LEU A 342 -4.92 -17.78 -18.32
N LEU A 343 -5.49 -17.35 -19.45
CA LEU A 343 -6.33 -16.15 -19.52
C LEU A 343 -7.65 -16.27 -18.75
N TRP A 344 -8.13 -17.48 -18.42
CA TRP A 344 -9.29 -17.62 -17.55
C TRP A 344 -9.03 -17.07 -16.13
N ILE A 345 -7.79 -17.15 -15.63
CA ILE A 345 -7.44 -16.66 -14.29
C ILE A 345 -7.68 -15.15 -14.19
N PRO A 346 -7.05 -14.27 -14.99
CA PRO A 346 -7.30 -12.83 -14.88
C PRO A 346 -8.75 -12.46 -15.18
N HIS A 347 -9.45 -13.22 -16.04
CA HIS A 347 -10.85 -12.95 -16.37
C HIS A 347 -11.77 -13.03 -15.12
N TYR A 348 -11.55 -13.99 -14.24
CA TYR A 348 -12.31 -14.12 -12.99
C TYR A 348 -11.67 -13.38 -11.82
N PHE A 349 -10.35 -13.35 -11.74
CA PHE A 349 -9.64 -12.80 -10.62
C PHE A 349 -9.78 -11.26 -10.52
N VAL A 350 -10.06 -10.58 -11.62
CA VAL A 350 -10.36 -9.14 -11.63
C VAL A 350 -11.57 -8.82 -10.75
N TYR A 351 -12.60 -9.64 -10.74
CA TYR A 351 -13.79 -9.40 -9.90
C TYR A 351 -13.46 -9.54 -8.42
N ILE A 352 -12.57 -10.46 -8.05
CA ILE A 352 -12.07 -10.59 -6.66
C ILE A 352 -11.33 -9.31 -6.27
N ALA A 353 -10.44 -8.81 -7.14
CA ALA A 353 -9.68 -7.60 -6.90
C ALA A 353 -10.58 -6.35 -6.78
N VAL A 354 -11.57 -6.21 -7.66
CA VAL A 354 -12.56 -5.12 -7.63
C VAL A 354 -13.42 -5.18 -6.37
N THR A 355 -13.91 -6.37 -5.99
CA THR A 355 -14.70 -6.56 -4.77
C THR A 355 -13.92 -6.22 -3.52
N ALA A 356 -12.65 -6.65 -3.43
CA ALA A 356 -11.76 -6.31 -2.32
C ALA A 356 -11.48 -4.80 -2.27
N TRP A 357 -11.31 -4.16 -3.43
CA TRP A 357 -11.14 -2.70 -3.53
C TRP A 357 -12.41 -1.98 -3.03
N MET A 358 -13.59 -2.37 -3.51
CA MET A 358 -14.88 -1.77 -3.09
C MET A 358 -15.10 -1.91 -1.59
N GLY A 359 -14.85 -3.11 -1.03
CA GLY A 359 -14.98 -3.35 0.41
C GLY A 359 -14.03 -2.48 1.24
N THR A 360 -12.78 -2.34 0.81
CA THR A 360 -11.79 -1.50 1.49
C THR A 360 -12.14 -0.01 1.39
N PHE A 361 -12.61 0.43 0.23
CA PHE A 361 -13.04 1.81 0.00
C PHE A 361 -14.30 2.16 0.81
N ALA A 362 -15.29 1.27 0.84
CA ALA A 362 -16.47 1.43 1.68
C ALA A 362 -16.10 1.51 3.19
N GLY A 363 -15.16 0.67 3.63
CA GLY A 363 -14.61 0.73 4.99
C GLY A 363 -13.94 2.06 5.30
N LEU A 364 -13.19 2.62 4.36
CA LEU A 364 -12.59 3.96 4.49
C LEU A 364 -13.67 5.04 4.68
N LEU A 365 -14.68 5.06 3.80
CA LEU A 365 -15.76 6.05 3.86
C LEU A 365 -16.55 5.95 5.18
N TRP A 366 -16.84 4.73 5.62
CA TRP A 366 -17.52 4.49 6.90
C TRP A 366 -16.67 4.98 8.10
N SER A 367 -15.37 4.71 8.08
CA SER A 367 -14.44 5.20 9.13
C SER A 367 -14.40 6.72 9.19
N MET A 368 -14.33 7.39 8.04
CA MET A 368 -14.37 8.86 7.96
C MET A 368 -15.67 9.45 8.50
N ARG A 369 -16.82 8.84 8.15
CA ARG A 369 -18.13 9.27 8.64
C ARG A 369 -18.24 9.14 10.16
N ASN A 370 -17.74 8.05 10.74
CA ASN A 370 -17.77 7.86 12.20
C ASN A 370 -16.92 8.88 12.95
N LEU A 371 -15.75 9.25 12.40
CA LEU A 371 -14.93 10.32 12.96
C LEU A 371 -15.64 11.67 12.96
N THR A 372 -16.40 11.97 11.91
CA THR A 372 -17.18 13.21 11.80
C THR A 372 -18.36 13.23 12.77
N ASN A 373 -19.04 12.10 12.94
CA ASN A 373 -20.17 11.97 13.86
C ASN A 373 -19.75 12.01 15.34
N ALA A 374 -18.63 11.38 15.69
CA ALA A 374 -18.07 11.43 17.03
C ALA A 374 -17.71 12.87 17.46
N LYS A 375 -17.22 13.68 16.52
CA LYS A 375 -16.96 15.11 16.78
C LYS A 375 -18.24 15.92 16.99
N LYS A 376 -19.30 15.67 16.22
CA LYS A 376 -20.60 16.35 16.39
C LYS A 376 -21.28 16.00 17.71
N GLY A 377 -21.11 14.76 18.22
CA GLY A 377 -21.67 14.33 19.51
C GLY A 377 -20.92 14.88 20.74
N ILE A 378 -19.72 15.45 20.56
CA ILE A 378 -18.97 16.16 21.61
C ILE A 378 -19.35 17.66 21.63
N GLU A 379 -19.92 18.17 20.52
CA GLU A 379 -20.35 19.56 20.36
C GLU A 379 -21.82 19.81 20.75
N SER A 380 -22.61 18.72 20.97
CA SER A 380 -24.00 18.75 21.47
C SER A 380 -24.06 18.43 22.97
#